data_051aea033409aa71719139ae6545123b
#
_entry.id   051aea033409aa71719139ae6545123b
#
_cell.length_a   1.000
_cell.length_b   1.000
_cell.length_c   1.000
_cell.angle_alpha   90.00
_cell.angle_beta   90.00
_cell.angle_gamma   90.00
#
_symmetry.space_group_name_H-M   'P 1'
#
loop_
_entity.id
_entity.type
_entity.pdbx_description
1 polymer ?
#
loop_
_entity_poly.entity_id
_entity_poly.type
_entity_poly.pdbx_seq_one_letter_code
_entity_poly.pdbx_strand_id
1 'polypeptide(L)'
;MRMRLALVMLLGWVAGAAWGQGPEALVLSGQFAGTHDPSIAEDHGKYYVFATGAAMPHHAADGSDVPPPPAPPGSAPAERLDTRKLPQLPIRCSDDLHHWTRCGEVFPEIPEWIQKTSPETRELWAPDISYFDGLYHLYYAFSAFGKNTSGIALATNQTLDQSSPKYKWVDHGLVIRSYATDDFNCIDPNLVLDAKGDAWLAFGSFWSGINMRKLDRSTGMLSKTDTKLYSLASRGAKNSGPRDPNLPPDNEAVEAPFVFHHGDDYYLFVSWDLCCRGTKSTYKTMVGRSKSVTGSYVDETGKPMMDGGGTQILFPNKQWLGPGGESLLHLPHEDLIVFHAYSAGNGLPSLHISTLGWKDGWPQVALEGAP
;
A
#
# COMPACT_ATOMS: atom_id res chain seq x y z
N MET A 1 -41.97 -67.20 -0.31
CA MET A 1 -40.61 -66.68 -0.06
C MET A 1 -40.32 -65.64 -1.17
N ARG A 2 -40.50 -64.33 -0.86
CA ARG A 2 -40.32 -63.25 -1.85
C ARG A 2 -39.04 -62.49 -1.49
N MET A 3 -38.02 -62.60 -2.33
CA MET A 3 -36.75 -61.90 -2.22
C MET A 3 -36.94 -60.43 -2.68
N ARG A 4 -36.68 -59.46 -1.79
CA ARG A 4 -36.62 -58.03 -2.13
C ARG A 4 -35.19 -57.70 -2.47
N LEU A 5 -34.92 -57.34 -3.71
CA LEU A 5 -33.66 -56.70 -4.11
C LEU A 5 -33.67 -55.24 -3.63
N ALA A 6 -32.69 -54.89 -2.83
CA ALA A 6 -32.40 -53.49 -2.48
C ALA A 6 -31.43 -52.91 -3.51
N LEU A 7 -31.88 -51.88 -4.22
CA LEU A 7 -31.07 -51.11 -5.15
C LEU A 7 -30.32 -50.05 -4.38
N VAL A 8 -29.00 -50.20 -4.24
CA VAL A 8 -28.13 -49.20 -3.65
C VAL A 8 -27.74 -48.20 -4.76
N MET A 9 -28.29 -46.97 -4.72
CA MET A 9 -27.84 -45.87 -5.55
C MET A 9 -26.55 -45.30 -4.94
N LEU A 10 -25.43 -45.49 -5.62
CA LEU A 10 -24.19 -44.75 -5.40
C LEU A 10 -24.36 -43.36 -5.98
N LEU A 11 -24.57 -42.36 -5.10
CA LEU A 11 -24.41 -40.94 -5.45
C LEU A 11 -22.91 -40.67 -5.58
N GLY A 12 -22.40 -40.65 -6.78
CA GLY A 12 -21.07 -40.17 -7.08
C GLY A 12 -21.01 -38.65 -6.83
N TRP A 13 -20.25 -38.24 -5.83
CA TRP A 13 -19.83 -36.86 -5.67
C TRP A 13 -18.84 -36.53 -6.80
N VAL A 14 -19.33 -35.83 -7.83
CA VAL A 14 -18.45 -35.15 -8.79
C VAL A 14 -17.93 -33.93 -8.03
N ALA A 15 -16.71 -34.03 -7.49
CA ALA A 15 -15.96 -32.88 -7.08
C ALA A 15 -15.68 -32.05 -8.34
N GLY A 16 -16.52 -31.06 -8.61
CA GLY A 16 -16.25 -30.04 -9.61
C GLY A 16 -14.96 -29.35 -9.20
N ALA A 17 -13.88 -29.60 -9.95
CA ALA A 17 -12.72 -28.75 -9.92
C ALA A 17 -13.21 -27.33 -10.28
N ALA A 18 -13.30 -26.44 -9.31
CA ALA A 18 -13.43 -25.03 -9.56
C ALA A 18 -12.16 -24.63 -10.31
N TRP A 19 -12.25 -24.51 -11.61
CA TRP A 19 -11.25 -23.86 -12.43
C TRP A 19 -11.22 -22.43 -11.93
N GLY A 20 -10.19 -22.06 -11.15
CA GLY A 20 -10.02 -20.70 -10.69
C GLY A 20 -10.06 -19.78 -11.90
N GLN A 21 -11.00 -18.87 -11.92
CA GLN A 21 -10.99 -17.79 -12.89
C GLN A 21 -9.66 -17.05 -12.67
N GLY A 22 -9.01 -16.66 -13.78
CA GLY A 22 -7.79 -15.82 -13.68
C GLY A 22 -8.12 -14.49 -12.97
N PRO A 23 -7.11 -13.70 -12.57
CA PRO A 23 -7.35 -12.42 -11.95
C PRO A 23 -8.18 -11.51 -12.87
N GLU A 24 -9.07 -10.73 -12.28
CA GLU A 24 -9.93 -9.80 -12.98
C GLU A 24 -9.68 -8.37 -12.49
N ALA A 25 -9.40 -7.45 -13.41
CA ALA A 25 -9.35 -6.02 -13.12
C ALA A 25 -10.78 -5.48 -13.04
N LEU A 26 -11.10 -4.81 -11.92
CA LEU A 26 -12.44 -4.22 -11.75
C LEU A 26 -12.55 -2.92 -12.56
N VAL A 27 -13.68 -2.72 -13.20
CA VAL A 27 -14.01 -1.46 -13.88
C VAL A 27 -14.53 -0.47 -12.83
N LEU A 28 -13.81 0.63 -12.64
CA LEU A 28 -14.13 1.63 -11.64
C LEU A 28 -14.86 2.83 -12.24
N SER A 29 -15.67 3.49 -11.42
CA SER A 29 -16.41 4.70 -11.78
C SER A 29 -16.44 5.68 -10.59
N GLY A 30 -16.83 6.94 -10.84
CA GLY A 30 -16.90 7.97 -9.81
C GLY A 30 -15.53 8.60 -9.51
N GLN A 31 -15.24 8.84 -8.24
CA GLN A 31 -14.07 9.62 -7.79
C GLN A 31 -12.86 8.73 -7.46
N PHE A 32 -12.37 7.95 -8.40
CA PHE A 32 -11.23 7.06 -8.25
C PHE A 32 -9.89 7.63 -8.77
N ALA A 33 -9.93 8.66 -9.59
CA ALA A 33 -8.73 9.37 -10.07
C ALA A 33 -8.11 10.24 -8.97
N GLY A 34 -6.83 10.62 -9.14
CA GLY A 34 -6.08 11.36 -8.13
C GLY A 34 -5.73 10.53 -6.89
N THR A 35 -5.80 9.20 -6.97
CA THR A 35 -5.42 8.29 -5.87
C THR A 35 -3.98 7.85 -6.02
N HIS A 36 -3.19 8.01 -4.96
CA HIS A 36 -1.80 7.58 -4.86
C HIS A 36 -1.60 6.79 -3.57
N ASP A 37 -0.81 5.72 -3.60
CA ASP A 37 -0.56 4.80 -2.47
C ASP A 37 -1.85 4.38 -1.76
N PRO A 38 -2.79 3.72 -2.48
CA PRO A 38 -4.05 3.33 -1.88
C PRO A 38 -3.87 2.22 -0.84
N SER A 39 -4.49 2.37 0.32
CA SER A 39 -4.64 1.30 1.30
C SER A 39 -6.11 1.05 1.55
N ILE A 40 -6.56 -0.22 1.46
CA ILE A 40 -7.96 -0.60 1.48
C ILE A 40 -8.34 -1.33 2.77
N ALA A 41 -9.52 -1.02 3.30
CA ALA A 41 -10.16 -1.76 4.37
C ALA A 41 -11.66 -1.95 4.10
N GLU A 42 -12.26 -2.90 4.79
CA GLU A 42 -13.71 -3.14 4.81
C GLU A 42 -14.24 -2.90 6.23
N ASP A 43 -15.41 -2.25 6.34
CA ASP A 43 -16.15 -2.10 7.59
C ASP A 43 -17.64 -2.30 7.33
N HIS A 44 -18.20 -3.43 7.83
CA HIS A 44 -19.64 -3.77 7.71
C HIS A 44 -20.18 -3.76 6.27
N GLY A 45 -19.44 -4.32 5.32
CA GLY A 45 -19.83 -4.45 3.91
C GLY A 45 -19.59 -3.19 3.09
N LYS A 46 -18.95 -2.20 3.65
CA LYS A 46 -18.52 -0.99 2.94
C LYS A 46 -17.00 -0.92 2.85
N TYR A 47 -16.50 -0.51 1.70
CA TYR A 47 -15.07 -0.44 1.41
C TYR A 47 -14.55 0.99 1.53
N TYR A 48 -13.34 1.13 2.05
CA TYR A 48 -12.68 2.40 2.29
C TYR A 48 -11.27 2.35 1.73
N VAL A 49 -10.91 3.31 0.89
CA VAL A 49 -9.55 3.49 0.39
C VAL A 49 -8.99 4.79 0.95
N PHE A 50 -7.88 4.66 1.67
CA PHE A 50 -7.07 5.76 2.18
C PHE A 50 -5.95 6.03 1.19
N ALA A 51 -5.54 7.28 1.00
CA ALA A 51 -4.52 7.63 0.01
C ALA A 51 -3.58 8.73 0.51
N THR A 52 -2.42 8.81 -0.11
CA THR A 52 -1.43 9.88 0.06
C THR A 52 -2.00 11.25 -0.26
N GLY A 53 -1.54 12.26 0.46
CA GLY A 53 -1.62 13.66 0.09
C GLY A 53 -2.62 14.48 0.87
N ALA A 54 -2.66 15.77 0.52
CA ALA A 54 -3.66 16.71 0.98
C ALA A 54 -4.92 16.63 0.11
N ALA A 55 -6.06 16.80 0.76
CA ALA A 55 -7.35 16.88 0.10
C ALA A 55 -7.46 18.20 -0.66
N MET A 56 -7.15 18.19 -1.94
CA MET A 56 -7.21 19.40 -2.78
C MET A 56 -8.64 19.83 -3.04
N PRO A 57 -8.93 21.15 -2.99
CA PRO A 57 -10.29 21.66 -3.16
C PRO A 57 -10.79 21.65 -4.62
N HIS A 58 -9.95 21.28 -5.59
CA HIS A 58 -10.31 21.27 -7.00
C HIS A 58 -10.61 19.85 -7.47
N HIS A 59 -11.81 19.69 -8.02
CA HIS A 59 -12.25 18.47 -8.66
C HIS A 59 -12.20 18.62 -10.17
N ALA A 60 -11.68 17.63 -10.88
CA ALA A 60 -11.89 17.50 -12.32
C ALA A 60 -13.39 17.28 -12.62
N ALA A 61 -13.77 17.38 -13.88
CA ALA A 61 -15.15 17.13 -14.31
C ALA A 61 -15.64 15.70 -13.97
N ASP A 62 -14.73 14.76 -13.75
CA ASP A 62 -14.98 13.40 -13.30
C ASP A 62 -15.00 13.25 -11.75
N GLY A 63 -14.88 14.36 -11.03
CA GLY A 63 -14.86 14.38 -9.56
C GLY A 63 -13.52 14.02 -8.93
N SER A 64 -12.45 13.82 -9.71
CA SER A 64 -11.10 13.57 -9.18
C SER A 64 -10.46 14.84 -8.62
N ASP A 65 -9.57 14.68 -7.65
CA ASP A 65 -8.73 15.77 -7.17
C ASP A 65 -7.65 16.11 -8.21
N VAL A 66 -7.70 17.32 -8.76
CA VAL A 66 -6.69 17.79 -9.71
C VAL A 66 -5.75 18.74 -8.99
N PRO A 67 -4.43 18.52 -9.01
CA PRO A 67 -3.50 19.53 -8.53
C PRO A 67 -3.68 20.81 -9.35
N PRO A 68 -3.59 22.00 -8.72
CA PRO A 68 -3.70 23.26 -9.44
C PRO A 68 -2.66 23.29 -10.58
N PRO A 69 -3.03 23.81 -11.75
CA PRO A 69 -2.09 23.93 -12.86
C PRO A 69 -0.86 24.75 -12.42
N PRO A 70 0.33 24.42 -12.91
CA PRO A 70 1.52 25.20 -12.61
C PRO A 70 1.27 26.66 -13.00
N ALA A 71 1.63 27.59 -12.11
CA ALA A 71 1.47 29.01 -12.37
C ALA A 71 2.20 29.40 -13.67
N PRO A 72 1.61 30.24 -14.53
CA PRO A 72 2.27 30.71 -15.75
C PRO A 72 3.65 31.32 -15.43
N PRO A 73 4.66 31.14 -16.30
CA PRO A 73 5.95 31.77 -16.11
C PRO A 73 5.81 33.29 -15.94
N GLY A 74 6.37 33.85 -14.87
CA GLY A 74 6.33 35.29 -14.60
C GLY A 74 5.12 35.80 -13.83
N SER A 75 4.15 34.95 -13.42
CA SER A 75 3.17 35.33 -12.43
C SER A 75 3.87 35.61 -11.09
N ALA A 76 3.46 36.72 -10.43
CA ALA A 76 3.83 36.94 -9.02
C ALA A 76 3.51 35.68 -8.22
N PRO A 77 4.30 35.32 -7.17
CA PRO A 77 3.97 34.16 -6.35
C PRO A 77 2.54 34.38 -5.85
N ALA A 78 1.56 33.78 -6.53
CA ALA A 78 0.28 33.55 -5.89
C ALA A 78 0.63 32.90 -4.55
N GLU A 79 0.02 33.36 -3.45
CA GLU A 79 0.19 32.70 -2.16
C GLU A 79 -0.03 31.22 -2.42
N ARG A 80 1.09 30.47 -2.41
CA ARG A 80 1.01 29.03 -2.63
C ARG A 80 0.16 28.49 -1.50
N LEU A 81 -0.95 27.88 -1.87
CA LEU A 81 -1.82 27.22 -0.92
C LEU A 81 -0.98 26.40 0.05
N ASP A 82 -1.05 26.71 1.33
CA ASP A 82 -0.30 25.94 2.34
C ASP A 82 -0.99 24.60 2.53
N THR A 83 -0.53 23.59 1.79
CA THR A 83 -1.10 22.23 1.83
C THR A 83 -1.10 21.62 3.23
N ARG A 84 -0.27 22.12 4.16
CA ARG A 84 -0.26 21.70 5.57
C ARG A 84 -1.55 22.02 6.30
N LYS A 85 -2.30 23.03 5.83
CA LYS A 85 -3.58 23.50 6.37
C LYS A 85 -4.78 22.89 5.66
N LEU A 86 -4.56 22.02 4.71
CA LEU A 86 -5.61 21.24 4.05
C LEU A 86 -5.84 19.93 4.80
N PRO A 87 -7.03 19.33 4.66
CA PRO A 87 -7.29 17.98 5.14
C PRO A 87 -6.32 16.97 4.53
N GLN A 88 -5.89 16.00 5.33
CA GLN A 88 -4.84 15.03 4.98
C GLN A 88 -5.36 13.61 4.96
N LEU A 89 -4.75 12.78 4.10
CA LEU A 89 -5.07 11.38 3.88
C LEU A 89 -6.55 11.21 3.50
N PRO A 90 -6.89 11.59 2.25
CA PRO A 90 -8.26 11.52 1.75
C PRO A 90 -8.78 10.09 1.74
N ILE A 91 -10.08 9.94 2.05
CA ILE A 91 -10.78 8.68 2.11
C ILE A 91 -11.80 8.60 0.98
N ARG A 92 -11.80 7.50 0.25
CA ARG A 92 -12.83 7.13 -0.72
C ARG A 92 -13.62 5.94 -0.22
N CYS A 93 -14.92 5.93 -0.50
CA CYS A 93 -15.84 4.89 -0.05
C CYS A 93 -16.56 4.27 -1.25
N SER A 94 -16.85 2.97 -1.12
CA SER A 94 -17.66 2.22 -2.07
C SER A 94 -18.50 1.17 -1.34
N ASP A 95 -19.71 0.92 -1.82
CA ASP A 95 -20.55 -0.17 -1.32
C ASP A 95 -20.44 -1.43 -2.20
N ASP A 96 -19.75 -1.34 -3.36
CA ASP A 96 -19.70 -2.40 -4.38
C ASP A 96 -18.32 -2.64 -5.02
N LEU A 97 -17.26 -1.94 -4.55
CA LEU A 97 -15.90 -1.92 -5.12
C LEU A 97 -15.80 -1.26 -6.51
N HIS A 98 -16.90 -0.93 -7.15
CA HIS A 98 -16.94 -0.39 -8.52
C HIS A 98 -17.21 1.12 -8.55
N HIS A 99 -18.12 1.61 -7.71
CA HIS A 99 -18.45 3.03 -7.66
C HIS A 99 -17.84 3.69 -6.41
N TRP A 100 -16.91 4.61 -6.63
CA TRP A 100 -16.16 5.29 -5.58
C TRP A 100 -16.57 6.74 -5.43
N THR A 101 -16.75 7.17 -4.18
CA THR A 101 -17.00 8.57 -3.83
C THR A 101 -16.03 9.01 -2.75
N ARG A 102 -15.62 10.26 -2.79
CA ARG A 102 -14.88 10.83 -1.68
C ARG A 102 -15.81 11.00 -0.48
N CYS A 103 -15.39 10.47 0.67
CA CYS A 103 -16.24 10.43 1.86
C CYS A 103 -15.58 11.04 3.10
N GLY A 104 -14.36 11.57 3.01
CA GLY A 104 -13.72 12.26 4.12
C GLY A 104 -12.20 12.23 4.06
N GLU A 105 -11.61 12.51 5.20
CA GLU A 105 -10.18 12.54 5.46
C GLU A 105 -9.87 12.09 6.89
N VAL A 106 -8.60 11.71 7.14
CA VAL A 106 -8.16 11.28 8.47
C VAL A 106 -7.91 12.49 9.38
N PHE A 107 -7.24 13.52 8.88
CA PHE A 107 -6.91 14.72 9.65
C PHE A 107 -7.39 15.99 8.94
N PRO A 108 -7.87 16.99 9.68
CA PRO A 108 -8.30 18.28 9.09
C PRO A 108 -7.11 19.13 8.60
N GLU A 109 -5.90 18.88 9.12
CA GLU A 109 -4.62 19.48 8.73
C GLU A 109 -3.48 18.59 9.22
N ILE A 110 -2.23 18.86 8.81
CA ILE A 110 -1.07 18.15 9.37
C ILE A 110 -1.01 18.38 10.89
N PRO A 111 -0.90 17.32 11.72
CA PRO A 111 -0.77 17.43 13.15
C PRO A 111 0.37 18.39 13.58
N GLU A 112 0.10 19.25 14.55
CA GLU A 112 1.04 20.30 14.98
C GLU A 112 2.42 19.74 15.40
N TRP A 113 2.44 18.56 16.04
CA TRP A 113 3.68 17.93 16.45
C TRP A 113 4.56 17.52 15.26
N ILE A 114 3.95 17.11 14.11
CA ILE A 114 4.68 16.84 12.86
C ILE A 114 5.26 18.14 12.31
N GLN A 115 4.47 19.21 12.26
CA GLN A 115 4.95 20.51 11.77
C GLN A 115 6.16 21.02 12.59
N LYS A 116 6.21 20.73 13.90
CA LYS A 116 7.33 21.05 14.78
C LYS A 116 8.53 20.11 14.57
N THR A 117 8.27 18.82 14.33
CA THR A 117 9.29 17.77 14.23
C THR A 117 9.92 17.71 12.83
N SER A 118 9.14 17.96 11.79
CA SER A 118 9.52 17.95 10.39
C SER A 118 8.87 19.13 9.64
N PRO A 119 9.39 20.35 9.80
CA PRO A 119 8.79 21.58 9.24
C PRO A 119 8.76 21.60 7.71
N GLU A 120 9.52 20.72 7.05
CA GLU A 120 9.56 20.56 5.61
C GLU A 120 8.42 19.71 5.06
N THR A 121 7.74 18.91 5.90
CA THR A 121 6.58 18.10 5.52
C THR A 121 5.46 19.00 5.02
N ARG A 122 4.92 18.67 3.86
CA ARG A 122 3.81 19.40 3.22
C ARG A 122 2.53 18.61 3.16
N GLU A 123 2.64 17.29 3.19
CA GLU A 123 1.55 16.31 3.06
C GLU A 123 1.90 15.07 3.88
N LEU A 124 0.89 14.29 4.26
CA LEU A 124 1.05 12.97 4.85
C LEU A 124 0.97 11.91 3.76
N TRP A 125 1.77 10.84 3.87
CA TRP A 125 1.99 9.89 2.79
C TRP A 125 1.71 8.45 3.21
N ALA A 126 1.44 7.62 2.18
CA ALA A 126 1.41 6.16 2.21
C ALA A 126 0.72 5.60 3.47
N PRO A 127 -0.59 5.83 3.63
CA PRO A 127 -1.33 5.24 4.75
C PRO A 127 -1.41 3.72 4.59
N ASP A 128 -1.30 2.99 5.70
CA ASP A 128 -1.60 1.56 5.78
C ASP A 128 -2.65 1.33 6.85
N ILE A 129 -3.80 0.77 6.47
CA ILE A 129 -4.95 0.53 7.34
C ILE A 129 -5.14 -0.95 7.62
N SER A 130 -5.23 -1.33 8.91
CA SER A 130 -5.46 -2.70 9.33
C SER A 130 -6.40 -2.76 10.53
N TYR A 131 -7.24 -3.80 10.60
CA TYR A 131 -8.15 -4.01 11.71
C TYR A 131 -7.73 -5.20 12.57
N PHE A 132 -7.49 -4.96 13.85
CA PHE A 132 -7.25 -6.01 14.85
C PHE A 132 -7.56 -5.50 16.27
N ASP A 133 -7.82 -6.42 17.18
CA ASP A 133 -8.12 -6.12 18.59
C ASP A 133 -9.20 -5.05 18.81
N GLY A 134 -10.18 -4.99 17.86
CA GLY A 134 -11.33 -4.09 17.96
C GLY A 134 -11.07 -2.64 17.50
N LEU A 135 -9.93 -2.37 16.89
CA LEU A 135 -9.55 -1.05 16.37
C LEU A 135 -9.02 -1.13 14.95
N TYR A 136 -9.30 -0.12 14.15
CA TYR A 136 -8.56 0.21 12.94
C TYR A 136 -7.28 0.93 13.34
N HIS A 137 -6.15 0.44 12.84
CA HIS A 137 -4.82 1.01 13.00
C HIS A 137 -4.39 1.58 11.65
N LEU A 138 -4.17 2.88 11.60
CA LEU A 138 -3.66 3.57 10.41
C LEU A 138 -2.24 4.05 10.68
N TYR A 139 -1.27 3.39 10.07
CA TYR A 139 0.11 3.89 10.01
C TYR A 139 0.23 4.83 8.83
N TYR A 140 0.94 5.94 9.00
CA TYR A 140 1.13 6.94 7.95
C TYR A 140 2.51 7.58 8.05
N ALA A 141 3.04 8.00 6.91
CA ALA A 141 4.36 8.59 6.84
C ALA A 141 4.31 10.12 6.74
N PHE A 142 5.37 10.76 7.24
CA PHE A 142 5.66 12.17 7.01
C PHE A 142 7.13 12.35 6.65
N SER A 143 7.40 13.19 5.65
CA SER A 143 8.75 13.42 5.12
C SER A 143 8.82 14.68 4.26
N ALA A 144 9.98 14.90 3.65
CA ALA A 144 10.19 15.79 2.51
C ALA A 144 10.76 15.00 1.34
N PHE A 145 10.29 15.27 0.12
CA PHE A 145 10.68 14.53 -1.08
C PHE A 145 12.20 14.50 -1.28
N GLY A 146 12.74 13.31 -1.53
CA GLY A 146 14.18 13.10 -1.73
C GLY A 146 15.03 13.06 -0.46
N LYS A 147 14.40 13.03 0.73
CA LYS A 147 15.09 12.94 2.03
C LYS A 147 14.70 11.67 2.77
N ASN A 148 15.57 11.25 3.70
CA ASN A 148 15.27 10.20 4.68
C ASN A 148 15.12 10.75 6.11
N THR A 149 14.95 12.06 6.28
CA THR A 149 14.55 12.67 7.55
C THR A 149 13.05 12.51 7.76
N SER A 150 12.62 11.29 7.91
CA SER A 150 11.24 10.84 7.77
C SER A 150 10.74 10.20 9.06
N GLY A 151 9.44 9.99 9.16
CA GLY A 151 8.86 9.24 10.26
C GLY A 151 7.54 8.59 9.90
N ILE A 152 7.21 7.53 10.63
CA ILE A 152 5.94 6.84 10.60
C ILE A 152 5.23 7.08 11.93
N ALA A 153 3.96 7.41 11.86
CA ALA A 153 3.08 7.66 12.98
C ALA A 153 1.87 6.72 12.95
N LEU A 154 1.14 6.65 14.05
CA LEU A 154 -0.04 5.82 14.21
C LEU A 154 -1.24 6.66 14.59
N ALA A 155 -2.36 6.43 13.91
CA ALA A 155 -3.69 6.83 14.35
C ALA A 155 -4.62 5.61 14.44
N THR A 156 -5.62 5.66 15.34
CA THR A 156 -6.60 4.57 15.49
C THR A 156 -8.02 5.09 15.44
N ASN A 157 -8.95 4.22 15.03
CA ASN A 157 -10.38 4.47 15.07
C ASN A 157 -11.15 3.19 15.42
N GLN A 158 -12.31 3.30 16.04
CA GLN A 158 -13.14 2.14 16.38
C GLN A 158 -14.01 1.66 15.21
N THR A 159 -14.27 2.50 14.23
CA THR A 159 -15.10 2.21 13.05
C THR A 159 -14.71 3.15 11.91
N LEU A 160 -14.96 2.73 10.68
CA LEU A 160 -14.80 3.58 9.50
C LEU A 160 -16.14 4.24 9.08
N ASP A 161 -17.26 3.86 9.71
CA ASP A 161 -18.55 4.50 9.50
C ASP A 161 -18.57 5.89 10.13
N GLN A 162 -18.49 6.91 9.30
CA GLN A 162 -18.47 8.32 9.71
C GLN A 162 -19.77 8.80 10.34
N SER A 163 -20.88 8.08 10.15
CA SER A 163 -22.15 8.38 10.81
C SER A 163 -22.21 7.88 12.26
N SER A 164 -21.31 7.00 12.65
CA SER A 164 -21.21 6.43 13.97
C SER A 164 -20.71 7.46 14.99
N PRO A 165 -21.30 7.56 16.18
CA PRO A 165 -20.76 8.39 17.27
C PRO A 165 -19.40 7.90 17.79
N LYS A 166 -18.96 6.70 17.39
CA LYS A 166 -17.64 6.13 17.69
C LYS A 166 -16.57 6.52 16.67
N TYR A 167 -16.97 7.11 15.53
CA TYR A 167 -16.01 7.55 14.52
C TYR A 167 -15.19 8.71 15.06
N LYS A 168 -13.94 8.42 15.36
CA LYS A 168 -12.97 9.41 15.82
C LYS A 168 -11.56 8.88 15.63
N TRP A 169 -10.79 9.55 14.81
CA TRP A 169 -9.35 9.29 14.71
C TRP A 169 -8.62 9.81 15.94
N VAL A 170 -7.81 8.95 16.54
CA VAL A 170 -6.94 9.26 17.69
C VAL A 170 -5.51 9.14 17.23
N ASP A 171 -4.80 10.25 17.17
CA ASP A 171 -3.37 10.29 16.84
C ASP A 171 -2.53 9.87 18.05
N HIS A 172 -1.73 8.81 17.90
CA HIS A 172 -0.82 8.29 18.91
C HIS A 172 0.61 8.83 18.75
N GLY A 173 0.85 9.62 17.71
CA GLY A 173 2.14 10.22 17.42
C GLY A 173 3.15 9.27 16.79
N LEU A 174 4.43 9.58 17.00
CA LEU A 174 5.56 8.94 16.35
C LEU A 174 5.76 7.48 16.79
N VAL A 175 5.84 6.57 15.80
CA VAL A 175 6.19 5.15 15.98
C VAL A 175 7.68 4.92 15.76
N ILE A 176 8.21 5.36 14.62
CA ILE A 176 9.61 5.22 14.23
C ILE A 176 10.05 6.42 13.39
N ARG A 177 11.33 6.73 13.45
CA ARG A 177 11.93 7.83 12.69
C ARG A 177 13.28 7.42 12.11
N SER A 178 13.61 8.00 10.94
CA SER A 178 14.95 8.00 10.36
C SER A 178 15.54 9.42 10.35
N TYR A 179 16.86 9.48 10.33
CA TYR A 179 17.64 10.72 10.31
C TYR A 179 18.56 10.71 9.09
N ALA A 180 19.08 11.86 8.72
CA ALA A 180 19.98 11.99 7.56
C ALA A 180 21.24 11.10 7.62
N THR A 181 21.62 10.67 8.82
CA THR A 181 22.78 9.78 9.05
C THR A 181 22.45 8.29 8.97
N ASP A 182 21.14 7.95 8.92
CA ASP A 182 20.71 6.56 8.82
C ASP A 182 20.81 6.06 7.37
N ASP A 183 21.00 4.77 7.22
CA ASP A 183 21.05 4.09 5.92
C ASP A 183 19.69 3.57 5.45
N PHE A 184 18.62 3.93 6.14
CA PHE A 184 17.24 3.57 5.81
C PHE A 184 16.32 4.79 5.82
N ASN A 185 15.11 4.63 5.30
CA ASN A 185 14.09 5.67 5.23
C ASN A 185 12.77 5.17 5.88
N CYS A 186 12.25 5.90 6.86
CA CYS A 186 11.01 5.55 7.56
C CYS A 186 9.79 6.13 6.86
N ILE A 187 9.43 5.59 5.70
CA ILE A 187 8.16 5.83 5.02
C ILE A 187 7.58 4.50 4.51
N ASP A 188 6.41 4.56 3.91
CA ASP A 188 5.69 3.43 3.32
C ASP A 188 5.47 2.29 4.34
N PRO A 189 4.74 2.58 5.43
CA PRO A 189 4.45 1.55 6.44
C PRO A 189 3.52 0.47 5.89
N ASN A 190 3.71 -0.76 6.36
CA ASN A 190 2.71 -1.83 6.27
C ASN A 190 2.73 -2.66 7.54
N LEU A 191 1.58 -2.79 8.19
CA LEU A 191 1.39 -3.67 9.34
C LEU A 191 0.97 -5.06 8.89
N VAL A 192 1.60 -6.09 9.45
CA VAL A 192 1.20 -7.48 9.28
C VAL A 192 1.16 -8.20 10.62
N LEU A 193 0.13 -9.01 10.83
CA LEU A 193 0.09 -10.00 11.90
C LEU A 193 0.64 -11.33 11.38
N ASP A 194 1.64 -11.88 12.07
CA ASP A 194 2.14 -13.21 11.70
C ASP A 194 1.18 -14.33 12.17
N ALA A 195 1.47 -15.57 11.77
CA ALA A 195 0.66 -16.74 12.11
C ALA A 195 0.55 -17.02 13.64
N LYS A 196 1.40 -16.38 14.45
CA LYS A 196 1.33 -16.44 15.92
C LYS A 196 0.54 -15.27 16.51
N GLY A 197 0.13 -14.32 15.67
CA GLY A 197 -0.55 -13.09 16.07
C GLY A 197 0.40 -12.00 16.57
N ASP A 198 1.71 -12.15 16.39
CA ASP A 198 2.67 -11.07 16.62
C ASP A 198 2.53 -9.98 15.55
N ALA A 199 2.62 -8.72 15.95
CA ALA A 199 2.49 -7.58 15.06
C ALA A 199 3.86 -7.10 14.57
N TRP A 200 3.98 -6.80 13.28
CA TRP A 200 5.19 -6.37 12.60
C TRP A 200 4.89 -5.18 11.72
N LEU A 201 5.84 -4.26 11.61
CA LEU A 201 5.81 -3.09 10.73
C LEU A 201 6.90 -3.21 9.69
N ALA A 202 6.53 -3.48 8.44
CA ALA A 202 7.42 -3.33 7.29
C ALA A 202 7.42 -1.86 6.85
N PHE A 203 8.55 -1.36 6.36
CA PHE A 203 8.69 0.01 5.89
C PHE A 203 9.98 0.16 5.07
N GLY A 204 10.08 1.24 4.31
CA GLY A 204 11.31 1.61 3.62
C GLY A 204 11.09 2.08 2.21
N SER A 205 11.97 2.94 1.77
CA SER A 205 12.00 3.52 0.42
C SER A 205 13.42 3.93 0.10
N PHE A 206 13.98 3.40 -0.98
CA PHE A 206 15.36 3.65 -1.38
C PHE A 206 16.37 3.27 -0.28
N TRP A 207 17.50 3.95 -0.15
CA TRP A 207 18.55 3.70 0.85
C TRP A 207 18.89 2.20 0.97
N SER A 208 18.79 1.61 2.17
CA SER A 208 19.02 0.18 2.38
C SER A 208 17.86 -0.73 1.94
N GLY A 209 16.81 -0.14 1.36
CA GLY A 209 15.63 -0.87 0.89
C GLY A 209 14.57 -1.06 1.98
N ILE A 210 13.92 -2.22 1.95
CA ILE A 210 12.78 -2.54 2.82
C ILE A 210 13.27 -3.20 4.09
N ASN A 211 12.77 -2.67 5.20
CA ASN A 211 13.08 -3.12 6.54
C ASN A 211 11.81 -3.48 7.32
N MET A 212 11.96 -4.17 8.46
CA MET A 212 10.86 -4.54 9.33
C MET A 212 11.28 -4.43 10.81
N ARG A 213 10.32 -4.02 11.64
CA ARG A 213 10.45 -3.97 13.10
C ARG A 213 9.28 -4.69 13.76
N LYS A 214 9.54 -5.37 14.87
CA LYS A 214 8.46 -5.91 15.70
C LYS A 214 7.73 -4.77 16.41
N LEU A 215 6.40 -4.90 16.49
CA LEU A 215 5.54 -4.02 17.27
C LEU A 215 5.13 -4.68 18.59
N ASP A 216 4.77 -3.87 19.56
CA ASP A 216 3.96 -4.28 20.70
C ASP A 216 2.49 -4.21 20.26
N ARG A 217 1.88 -5.38 20.06
CA ARG A 217 0.51 -5.52 19.57
C ARG A 217 -0.52 -4.75 20.41
N SER A 218 -0.30 -4.65 21.71
CA SER A 218 -1.24 -3.96 22.61
C SER A 218 -1.27 -2.44 22.46
N THR A 219 -0.20 -1.86 21.91
CA THR A 219 -0.04 -0.41 21.77
C THR A 219 0.09 0.05 20.32
N GLY A 220 0.43 -0.86 19.39
CA GLY A 220 0.80 -0.51 18.01
C GLY A 220 2.15 0.19 17.88
N MET A 221 2.90 0.35 18.97
CA MET A 221 4.21 1.01 18.98
C MET A 221 5.34 -0.01 18.84
N LEU A 222 6.58 0.43 18.60
CA LEU A 222 7.72 -0.49 18.50
C LEU A 222 7.88 -1.34 19.76
N SER A 223 8.15 -2.64 19.57
CA SER A 223 8.51 -3.55 20.64
C SER A 223 9.76 -3.07 21.37
N LYS A 224 9.73 -3.10 22.71
CA LYS A 224 10.87 -2.80 23.57
C LYS A 224 11.74 -4.03 23.83
N THR A 225 11.22 -5.23 23.57
CA THR A 225 11.90 -6.50 23.80
C THR A 225 12.58 -7.07 22.56
N ASP A 226 12.03 -6.79 21.38
CA ASP A 226 12.66 -7.09 20.09
C ASP A 226 12.93 -5.78 19.36
N THR A 227 14.18 -5.31 19.45
CA THR A 227 14.63 -4.04 18.85
C THR A 227 15.39 -4.24 17.55
N LYS A 228 15.45 -5.48 17.05
CA LYS A 228 16.17 -5.80 15.80
C LYS A 228 15.51 -5.14 14.60
N LEU A 229 16.33 -4.63 13.68
CA LEU A 229 15.93 -4.22 12.35
C LEU A 229 16.16 -5.42 11.41
N TYR A 230 15.11 -5.89 10.78
CA TYR A 230 15.13 -7.00 9.81
C TYR A 230 15.11 -6.41 8.40
N SER A 231 16.09 -6.75 7.56
CA SER A 231 16.12 -6.32 6.16
C SER A 231 15.42 -7.35 5.30
N LEU A 232 14.46 -6.92 4.47
CA LEU A 232 13.58 -7.79 3.69
C LEU A 232 13.88 -7.79 2.19
N ALA A 233 14.15 -6.62 1.61
CA ALA A 233 14.41 -6.46 0.17
C ALA A 233 15.33 -5.27 -0.10
N SER A 234 16.17 -5.40 -1.14
CA SER A 234 17.05 -4.34 -1.64
C SER A 234 17.32 -4.55 -3.13
N ARG A 235 17.51 -3.50 -3.89
CA ARG A 235 17.87 -3.58 -5.31
C ARG A 235 19.37 -3.66 -5.57
N GLY A 236 20.16 -3.11 -4.66
CA GLY A 236 21.62 -3.14 -4.76
C GLY A 236 22.19 -4.50 -4.39
N ALA A 237 23.18 -5.00 -5.13
CA ALA A 237 24.13 -5.90 -4.52
C ALA A 237 24.69 -5.20 -3.27
N LYS A 238 24.86 -5.94 -2.17
CA LYS A 238 25.46 -5.40 -0.95
C LYS A 238 26.77 -4.69 -1.29
N ASN A 239 26.69 -3.44 -1.68
CA ASN A 239 27.83 -2.54 -1.65
C ASN A 239 28.11 -2.30 -0.19
N SER A 240 29.02 -3.09 0.35
CA SER A 240 29.51 -3.04 1.72
C SER A 240 30.36 -1.77 1.94
N GLY A 241 29.76 -0.60 1.77
CA GLY A 241 30.38 0.69 2.00
C GLY A 241 29.33 1.73 2.37
N PRO A 242 29.76 2.84 2.97
CA PRO A 242 28.88 3.99 3.17
C PRO A 242 28.30 4.38 1.83
N ARG A 243 26.99 4.63 1.78
CA ARG A 243 26.28 5.09 0.60
C ARG A 243 27.00 6.32 0.02
N ASP A 244 27.30 6.29 -1.27
CA ASP A 244 27.76 7.49 -1.96
C ASP A 244 26.55 8.44 -2.15
N PRO A 245 26.52 9.60 -1.48
CA PRO A 245 25.44 10.56 -1.61
C PRO A 245 25.32 11.15 -3.02
N ASN A 246 26.31 10.89 -3.89
CA ASN A 246 26.33 11.33 -5.28
C ASN A 246 25.82 10.26 -6.26
N LEU A 247 25.56 9.02 -5.79
CA LEU A 247 24.92 8.03 -6.66
C LEU A 247 23.47 8.38 -6.87
N PRO A 248 22.97 8.26 -8.11
CA PRO A 248 21.56 8.46 -8.39
C PRO A 248 20.71 7.52 -7.51
N PRO A 249 19.64 8.00 -6.89
CA PRO A 249 18.74 7.16 -6.10
C PRO A 249 18.13 6.01 -6.91
N ASP A 250 18.17 6.07 -8.21
CA ASP A 250 17.59 5.13 -9.16
C ASP A 250 18.14 3.69 -9.02
N ASN A 251 19.39 3.52 -8.58
CA ASN A 251 19.99 2.20 -8.42
C ASN A 251 19.48 1.42 -7.20
N GLU A 252 18.77 2.07 -6.30
CA GLU A 252 18.22 1.50 -5.06
C GLU A 252 16.70 1.69 -4.96
N ALA A 253 16.03 1.97 -6.07
CA ALA A 253 14.61 2.27 -6.12
C ALA A 253 13.76 1.02 -5.83
N VAL A 254 13.52 0.76 -4.56
CA VAL A 254 12.55 -0.19 -4.02
C VAL A 254 11.84 0.49 -2.85
N GLU A 255 10.50 0.43 -2.84
CA GLU A 255 9.67 1.05 -1.82
C GLU A 255 8.29 0.38 -1.72
N ALA A 256 7.38 0.95 -0.94
CA ALA A 256 5.98 0.52 -0.80
C ALA A 256 5.85 -0.98 -0.45
N PRO A 257 6.42 -1.47 0.66
CA PRO A 257 6.27 -2.87 1.04
C PRO A 257 4.84 -3.18 1.48
N PHE A 258 4.34 -4.34 1.06
CA PHE A 258 3.14 -4.95 1.62
C PHE A 258 3.38 -6.44 1.86
N VAL A 259 3.20 -6.91 3.09
CA VAL A 259 3.35 -8.32 3.45
C VAL A 259 1.98 -8.97 3.55
N PHE A 260 1.75 -9.99 2.75
CA PHE A 260 0.50 -10.75 2.70
C PHE A 260 0.73 -12.21 3.08
N HIS A 261 -0.10 -12.75 3.98
CA HIS A 261 -0.04 -14.15 4.38
C HIS A 261 -1.07 -14.96 3.58
N HIS A 262 -0.59 -15.92 2.78
CA HIS A 262 -1.45 -16.82 2.02
C HIS A 262 -0.99 -18.27 2.13
N GLY A 263 -1.88 -19.14 2.58
CA GLY A 263 -1.53 -20.54 2.90
C GLY A 263 -0.48 -20.61 4.01
N ASP A 264 0.64 -21.26 3.73
CA ASP A 264 1.77 -21.38 4.67
C ASP A 264 2.89 -20.35 4.40
N ASP A 265 2.69 -19.44 3.46
CA ASP A 265 3.72 -18.53 2.99
C ASP A 265 3.37 -17.06 3.25
N TYR A 266 4.41 -16.26 3.47
CA TYR A 266 4.34 -14.81 3.42
C TYR A 266 4.85 -14.33 2.08
N TYR A 267 4.13 -13.38 1.49
CA TYR A 267 4.48 -12.73 0.24
C TYR A 267 4.79 -11.27 0.52
N LEU A 268 6.00 -10.85 0.16
CA LEU A 268 6.41 -9.45 0.22
C LEU A 268 6.24 -8.83 -1.16
N PHE A 269 5.26 -7.98 -1.29
CA PHE A 269 5.05 -7.11 -2.45
C PHE A 269 5.88 -5.85 -2.25
N VAL A 270 6.45 -5.33 -3.32
CA VAL A 270 7.22 -4.08 -3.32
C VAL A 270 7.12 -3.41 -4.67
N SER A 271 7.25 -2.10 -4.70
CA SER A 271 7.33 -1.33 -5.93
C SER A 271 8.79 -1.04 -6.28
N TRP A 272 9.19 -1.39 -7.50
CA TRP A 272 10.50 -1.07 -8.05
C TRP A 272 10.44 0.11 -9.00
N ASP A 273 11.59 0.75 -9.20
CA ASP A 273 11.83 1.89 -10.07
C ASP A 273 11.14 3.17 -9.55
N LEU A 274 10.55 4.00 -10.40
CA LEU A 274 10.24 5.38 -10.02
C LEU A 274 8.75 5.70 -10.18
N CYS A 275 8.13 6.14 -9.10
CA CYS A 275 6.82 6.79 -9.09
C CYS A 275 6.93 8.30 -9.41
N CYS A 276 5.81 8.99 -9.27
CA CYS A 276 5.73 10.45 -9.06
C CYS A 276 6.25 11.29 -10.22
N ARG A 277 6.34 10.71 -11.43
CA ARG A 277 6.82 11.36 -12.67
C ARG A 277 5.76 11.44 -13.76
N GLY A 278 4.48 11.22 -13.41
CA GLY A 278 3.39 11.22 -14.38
C GLY A 278 3.63 10.21 -15.50
N THR A 279 3.54 10.65 -16.76
CA THR A 279 3.77 9.79 -17.93
C THR A 279 5.21 9.23 -18.06
N LYS A 280 6.13 9.63 -17.17
CA LYS A 280 7.51 9.12 -17.12
C LYS A 280 7.72 8.18 -15.93
N SER A 281 6.67 7.84 -15.18
CA SER A 281 6.75 6.87 -14.09
C SER A 281 7.04 5.48 -14.64
N THR A 282 7.91 4.74 -13.94
CA THR A 282 8.41 3.43 -14.35
C THR A 282 8.17 2.35 -13.30
N TYR A 283 7.31 2.62 -12.33
CA TYR A 283 6.95 1.67 -11.26
C TYR A 283 6.63 0.27 -11.82
N LYS A 284 6.94 -0.73 -11.02
CA LYS A 284 6.66 -2.15 -11.26
C LYS A 284 6.38 -2.80 -9.93
N THR A 285 5.28 -3.50 -9.80
CA THR A 285 5.03 -4.32 -8.62
C THR A 285 5.74 -5.66 -8.75
N MET A 286 6.60 -5.94 -7.76
CA MET A 286 7.38 -7.15 -7.65
C MET A 286 6.96 -7.92 -6.40
N VAL A 287 7.15 -9.25 -6.40
CA VAL A 287 6.83 -10.09 -5.24
C VAL A 287 7.92 -11.13 -4.96
N GLY A 288 8.13 -11.41 -3.70
CA GLY A 288 8.92 -12.54 -3.22
C GLY A 288 8.17 -13.31 -2.13
N ARG A 289 8.58 -14.56 -1.88
CA ARG A 289 7.93 -15.50 -0.97
C ARG A 289 8.87 -15.98 0.13
N SER A 290 8.35 -16.18 1.35
CA SER A 290 9.09 -16.74 2.49
C SER A 290 8.17 -17.54 3.42
N LYS A 291 8.72 -18.52 4.15
CA LYS A 291 8.04 -19.20 5.26
C LYS A 291 8.04 -18.39 6.56
N SER A 292 8.74 -17.29 6.61
CA SER A 292 8.85 -16.42 7.79
C SER A 292 8.50 -14.98 7.43
N VAL A 293 7.73 -14.30 8.27
CA VAL A 293 7.39 -12.90 8.11
C VAL A 293 8.61 -11.97 8.04
N THR A 294 9.71 -12.35 8.70
CA THR A 294 10.98 -11.61 8.69
C THR A 294 11.95 -12.04 7.59
N GLY A 295 11.50 -12.85 6.62
CA GLY A 295 12.32 -13.29 5.47
C GLY A 295 13.14 -14.57 5.81
N SER A 296 14.06 -15.04 4.93
CA SER A 296 14.43 -14.41 3.64
C SER A 296 13.34 -14.59 2.60
N TYR A 297 12.97 -13.53 1.91
CA TYR A 297 12.09 -13.60 0.76
C TYR A 297 12.88 -13.91 -0.51
N VAL A 298 12.35 -14.79 -1.36
CA VAL A 298 12.96 -15.17 -2.65
C VAL A 298 11.93 -15.03 -3.77
N ASP A 299 12.37 -14.73 -4.98
CA ASP A 299 11.53 -14.74 -6.18
C ASP A 299 11.25 -16.16 -6.69
N GLU A 300 10.51 -16.29 -7.79
CA GLU A 300 10.14 -17.58 -8.39
C GLU A 300 11.34 -18.38 -8.88
N THR A 301 12.49 -17.72 -9.12
CA THR A 301 13.75 -18.38 -9.52
C THR A 301 14.60 -18.79 -8.32
N GLY A 302 14.18 -18.43 -7.09
CA GLY A 302 14.92 -18.66 -5.85
C GLY A 302 15.94 -17.57 -5.52
N LYS A 303 15.98 -16.46 -6.27
CA LYS A 303 16.90 -15.35 -6.00
C LYS A 303 16.40 -14.53 -4.82
N PRO A 304 17.26 -14.24 -3.80
CA PRO A 304 16.86 -13.43 -2.66
C PRO A 304 16.47 -11.99 -3.04
N MET A 305 15.39 -11.48 -2.45
CA MET A 305 15.00 -10.08 -2.64
C MET A 305 16.04 -9.09 -2.09
N MET A 306 16.83 -9.50 -1.11
CA MET A 306 17.98 -8.72 -0.62
C MET A 306 19.13 -8.61 -1.64
N ASP A 307 19.13 -9.42 -2.66
CA ASP A 307 20.13 -9.43 -3.74
C ASP A 307 19.51 -8.96 -5.08
N GLY A 308 18.41 -8.19 -5.02
CA GLY A 308 17.67 -7.70 -6.17
C GLY A 308 16.85 -8.78 -6.88
N GLY A 309 16.40 -9.82 -6.14
CA GLY A 309 15.36 -10.75 -6.59
C GLY A 309 13.97 -10.11 -6.52
N GLY A 310 13.04 -10.63 -7.29
CA GLY A 310 11.64 -10.23 -7.33
C GLY A 310 10.96 -10.69 -8.60
N THR A 311 9.80 -11.31 -8.46
CA THR A 311 8.95 -11.71 -9.59
C THR A 311 8.01 -10.57 -9.94
N GLN A 312 8.06 -10.06 -11.17
CA GLN A 312 7.14 -9.00 -11.59
C GLN A 312 5.73 -9.56 -11.82
N ILE A 313 4.73 -8.93 -11.23
CA ILE A 313 3.32 -9.35 -11.30
C ILE A 313 2.39 -8.33 -11.94
N LEU A 314 2.78 -7.04 -11.99
CA LEU A 314 2.05 -5.99 -12.69
C LEU A 314 2.91 -5.39 -13.80
N PHE A 315 2.30 -5.20 -14.95
CA PHE A 315 2.96 -4.69 -16.15
C PHE A 315 2.22 -3.45 -16.64
N PRO A 316 2.92 -2.38 -17.05
CA PRO A 316 2.28 -1.25 -17.70
C PRO A 316 1.65 -1.69 -19.04
N ASN A 317 0.64 -0.94 -19.47
CA ASN A 317 0.03 -1.10 -20.79
C ASN A 317 -0.06 0.25 -21.52
N LYS A 318 -0.80 0.31 -22.65
CA LYS A 318 -0.92 1.54 -23.44
C LYS A 318 -1.69 2.67 -22.75
N GLN A 319 -2.51 2.34 -21.74
CA GLN A 319 -3.36 3.30 -21.03
C GLN A 319 -2.78 3.67 -19.67
N TRP A 320 -2.10 2.72 -19.00
CA TRP A 320 -1.65 2.82 -17.62
C TRP A 320 -0.16 2.53 -17.50
N LEU A 321 0.56 3.47 -16.92
CA LEU A 321 2.01 3.43 -16.74
C LEU A 321 2.36 3.34 -15.25
N GLY A 322 3.47 2.70 -14.95
CA GLY A 322 4.02 2.68 -13.60
C GLY A 322 3.07 2.16 -12.52
N PRO A 323 2.47 0.95 -12.64
CA PRO A 323 1.61 0.41 -11.60
C PRO A 323 2.42 0.01 -10.36
N GLY A 324 1.96 0.47 -9.17
CA GLY A 324 2.63 0.19 -7.90
C GLY A 324 1.96 0.88 -6.71
N GLY A 325 2.64 0.92 -5.56
CA GLY A 325 2.11 1.44 -4.30
C GLY A 325 0.88 0.65 -3.85
N GLU A 326 1.04 -0.66 -3.82
CA GLU A 326 -0.03 -1.62 -3.63
C GLU A 326 -0.38 -1.87 -2.16
N SER A 327 -1.64 -2.22 -1.91
CA SER A 327 -2.10 -2.89 -0.68
C SER A 327 -3.09 -4.02 -1.00
N LEU A 328 -3.25 -4.96 -0.09
CA LEU A 328 -4.10 -6.13 -0.29
C LEU A 328 -5.18 -6.21 0.79
N LEU A 329 -6.33 -6.77 0.41
CA LEU A 329 -7.44 -7.04 1.32
C LEU A 329 -7.89 -8.49 1.16
N HIS A 330 -7.88 -9.23 2.26
CA HIS A 330 -8.44 -10.58 2.33
C HIS A 330 -9.95 -10.49 2.59
N LEU A 331 -10.75 -11.06 1.70
CA LEU A 331 -12.18 -11.24 1.85
C LEU A 331 -12.52 -12.73 1.98
N PRO A 332 -13.69 -13.12 2.50
CA PRO A 332 -14.04 -14.54 2.72
C PRO A 332 -14.00 -15.42 1.47
N HIS A 333 -14.14 -14.83 0.27
CA HIS A 333 -14.23 -15.57 -0.99
C HIS A 333 -13.18 -15.22 -2.02
N GLU A 334 -12.43 -14.13 -1.79
CA GLU A 334 -11.41 -13.64 -2.71
C GLU A 334 -10.41 -12.73 -1.99
N ASP A 335 -9.23 -12.63 -2.55
CA ASP A 335 -8.25 -11.63 -2.18
C ASP A 335 -8.28 -10.50 -3.22
N LEU A 336 -8.15 -9.27 -2.76
CA LEU A 336 -8.06 -8.09 -3.62
C LEU A 336 -6.67 -7.46 -3.49
N ILE A 337 -6.17 -6.92 -4.60
CA ILE A 337 -5.04 -6.01 -4.63
C ILE A 337 -5.51 -4.66 -5.16
N VAL A 338 -5.20 -3.59 -4.43
CA VAL A 338 -5.39 -2.23 -4.88
C VAL A 338 -4.02 -1.57 -5.09
N PHE A 339 -3.91 -0.73 -6.10
CA PHE A 339 -2.68 -0.04 -6.45
C PHE A 339 -3.00 1.24 -7.22
N HIS A 340 -2.02 2.09 -7.43
CA HIS A 340 -2.18 3.18 -8.37
C HIS A 340 -1.41 2.92 -9.67
N ALA A 341 -1.88 3.53 -10.75
CA ALA A 341 -1.15 3.61 -12.01
C ALA A 341 -1.41 4.98 -12.66
N TYR A 342 -0.47 5.44 -13.48
CA TYR A 342 -0.52 6.77 -14.09
C TYR A 342 -1.14 6.69 -15.48
N SER A 343 -2.15 7.52 -15.74
CA SER A 343 -2.74 7.65 -17.07
C SER A 343 -1.69 8.06 -18.12
N ALA A 344 -1.56 7.29 -19.19
CA ALA A 344 -0.68 7.63 -20.31
C ALA A 344 -1.09 8.92 -21.00
N GLY A 345 -2.36 9.34 -20.89
CA GLY A 345 -2.87 10.56 -21.52
C GLY A 345 -2.53 11.85 -20.77
N ASN A 346 -2.52 11.84 -19.43
CA ASN A 346 -2.34 13.05 -18.64
C ASN A 346 -1.37 12.91 -17.45
N GLY A 347 -0.90 11.68 -17.16
CA GLY A 347 0.05 11.41 -16.09
C GLY A 347 -0.55 11.45 -14.68
N LEU A 348 -1.86 11.58 -14.51
CA LEU A 348 -2.50 11.53 -13.20
C LEU A 348 -2.55 10.09 -12.68
N PRO A 349 -2.26 9.86 -11.39
CA PRO A 349 -2.47 8.55 -10.78
C PRO A 349 -3.95 8.26 -10.60
N SER A 350 -4.33 7.02 -10.68
CA SER A 350 -5.70 6.55 -10.42
C SER A 350 -5.69 5.26 -9.62
N LEU A 351 -6.75 5.05 -8.84
CA LEU A 351 -6.99 3.78 -8.15
C LEU A 351 -7.26 2.70 -9.19
N HIS A 352 -6.65 1.54 -8.99
CA HIS A 352 -6.95 0.29 -9.68
C HIS A 352 -7.19 -0.81 -8.66
N ILE A 353 -8.08 -1.73 -9.00
CA ILE A 353 -8.42 -2.90 -8.17
C ILE A 353 -8.43 -4.13 -9.06
N SER A 354 -7.80 -5.20 -8.58
CA SER A 354 -7.86 -6.51 -9.20
C SER A 354 -8.18 -7.57 -8.15
N THR A 355 -8.88 -8.62 -8.54
CA THR A 355 -8.84 -9.85 -7.78
C THR A 355 -7.43 -10.43 -7.85
N LEU A 356 -6.99 -11.12 -6.79
CA LEU A 356 -5.69 -11.78 -6.74
C LEU A 356 -5.88 -13.25 -7.09
N GLY A 357 -5.40 -13.65 -8.27
CA GLY A 357 -5.32 -15.05 -8.65
C GLY A 357 -4.05 -15.71 -8.13
N TRP A 358 -4.04 -17.05 -8.11
CA TRP A 358 -2.86 -17.82 -7.67
C TRP A 358 -2.54 -18.91 -8.71
N LYS A 359 -1.30 -18.96 -9.17
CA LYS A 359 -0.81 -19.98 -10.08
C LYS A 359 0.56 -20.50 -9.63
N ASP A 360 0.68 -21.80 -9.44
CA ASP A 360 1.93 -22.46 -8.99
C ASP A 360 2.51 -21.85 -7.70
N GLY A 361 1.61 -21.33 -6.81
CA GLY A 361 1.98 -20.67 -5.56
C GLY A 361 2.51 -19.23 -5.73
N TRP A 362 2.23 -18.58 -6.88
CA TRP A 362 2.56 -17.18 -7.14
C TRP A 362 1.33 -16.36 -7.47
N PRO A 363 1.23 -15.12 -6.96
CA PRO A 363 0.09 -14.25 -7.21
C PRO A 363 0.06 -13.81 -8.68
N GLN A 364 -1.16 -13.70 -9.18
CA GLN A 364 -1.46 -13.19 -10.52
C GLN A 364 -2.40 -11.99 -10.38
N VAL A 365 -2.14 -10.94 -11.12
CA VAL A 365 -2.88 -9.66 -11.06
C VAL A 365 -3.23 -9.21 -12.47
N ALA A 366 -4.39 -8.59 -12.63
CA ALA A 366 -4.82 -7.97 -13.86
C ALA A 366 -4.78 -6.43 -13.76
N LEU A 367 -4.43 -5.77 -14.86
CA LEU A 367 -4.55 -4.32 -15.03
C LEU A 367 -5.53 -4.04 -16.16
N GLU A 368 -6.53 -3.20 -15.91
CA GLU A 368 -7.51 -2.79 -16.91
C GLU A 368 -6.85 -2.19 -18.16
N GLY A 369 -7.41 -2.47 -19.32
CA GLY A 369 -6.95 -1.97 -20.61
C GLY A 369 -6.26 -3.03 -21.47
N ALA A 370 -6.15 -2.73 -22.76
CA ALA A 370 -5.48 -3.62 -23.70
C ALA A 370 -3.95 -3.58 -23.55
N PRO A 371 -3.27 -4.73 -23.66
CA PRO A 371 -1.80 -4.82 -23.59
C PRO A 371 -1.08 -4.04 -24.72
#